data_14eae1dd692b4195290ce0b3b9bdac15
#
_entry.id   14eae1dd692b4195290ce0b3b9bdac15
#
_cell.length_a   1.000
_cell.length_b   1.000
_cell.length_c   1.000
_cell.angle_alpha   90.00
_cell.angle_beta   90.00
_cell.angle_gamma   90.00
#
_symmetry.space_group_name_H-M   'P 1'
#
loop_
_entity.id
_entity.type
_entity.pdbx_description
1 polymer ?
#
loop_
_entity_poly.entity_id
_entity_poly.type
_entity_poly.pdbx_seq_one_letter_code
_entity_poly.pdbx_strand_id
1 'polypeptide(L)'
;RKRISSKKTVNRSYKSDKINHDYFNHLLDQSRNILSQKVLRGIKLINDDILQKIVIGSRLIFKANKDLNLINILKKLRINQPNSCKYVWKRNSQDITFGASPEKLFSFNKNLLILEAVAGTAPSNLDKNLLLESQKDLLEHNFVRDYLFESLHHLNINEYKIEKIKVIQFGDVSHLYTEINSEIESICPFLLLEYLHPSPAVCGVPKKEALFWINNIEVYDRGNYASPIGWIDSRGNSDFRVAIRGARFINNQIEITAGSGIVKGSIAENEIEEINLKLLNLAKEILS
;
A
#
# COMPACT_ATOMS: atom_id res chain seq x y z
N ARG A 1 2.60 8.25 -30.52
CA ARG A 1 3.18 7.28 -29.57
C ARG A 1 2.38 6.00 -29.65
N LYS A 2 2.96 4.92 -30.21
CA LYS A 2 2.32 3.60 -30.32
C LYS A 2 2.34 2.93 -28.93
N ARG A 3 1.14 2.66 -28.40
CA ARG A 3 0.98 1.78 -27.21
C ARG A 3 1.27 0.34 -27.63
N ILE A 4 2.31 -0.25 -27.08
CA ILE A 4 2.57 -1.69 -27.19
C ILE A 4 1.68 -2.36 -26.14
N SER A 5 0.58 -2.97 -26.61
CA SER A 5 -0.31 -3.77 -25.76
C SER A 5 0.23 -5.21 -25.72
N SER A 6 0.94 -5.58 -24.67
CA SER A 6 1.24 -6.98 -24.39
C SER A 6 0.09 -7.61 -23.61
N LYS A 7 -1.02 -7.93 -24.30
CA LYS A 7 -2.05 -8.81 -23.77
C LYS A 7 -1.62 -10.26 -23.99
N LYS A 8 -0.97 -10.90 -23.02
CA LYS A 8 -1.00 -12.35 -22.92
C LYS A 8 -2.16 -12.75 -22.01
N THR A 9 -3.31 -13.01 -22.62
CA THR A 9 -4.47 -13.61 -21.96
C THR A 9 -4.28 -15.13 -21.99
N VAL A 10 -4.02 -15.73 -20.83
CA VAL A 10 -4.04 -17.19 -20.69
C VAL A 10 -5.49 -17.60 -20.47
N ASN A 11 -6.13 -18.14 -21.53
CA ASN A 11 -7.46 -18.74 -21.48
C ASN A 11 -7.35 -20.17 -20.95
N ARG A 12 -7.66 -20.38 -19.67
CA ARG A 12 -8.06 -21.70 -19.15
C ARG A 12 -9.30 -21.54 -18.27
N SER A 13 -10.39 -22.18 -18.66
CA SER A 13 -11.62 -22.29 -17.86
C SER A 13 -11.39 -23.32 -16.76
N TYR A 14 -11.30 -22.88 -15.52
CA TYR A 14 -11.35 -23.77 -14.36
C TYR A 14 -12.77 -23.81 -13.79
N LYS A 15 -13.34 -25.02 -13.74
CA LYS A 15 -14.56 -25.33 -13.00
C LYS A 15 -14.13 -25.68 -11.57
N SER A 16 -14.34 -24.79 -10.62
CA SER A 16 -14.65 -25.11 -9.22
C SER A 16 -14.68 -23.85 -8.35
N ASP A 17 -15.45 -23.88 -7.28
CA ASP A 17 -15.74 -22.78 -6.35
C ASP A 17 -14.62 -22.47 -5.35
N LYS A 18 -13.42 -23.02 -5.57
CA LYS A 18 -12.19 -22.70 -4.84
C LYS A 18 -11.15 -22.31 -5.88
N ILE A 19 -10.74 -21.05 -5.88
CA ILE A 19 -9.52 -20.69 -6.62
C ILE A 19 -8.40 -21.46 -5.94
N ASN A 20 -7.85 -22.39 -6.68
CA ASN A 20 -6.83 -23.30 -6.22
C ASN A 20 -5.60 -22.45 -5.85
N HIS A 21 -5.05 -22.67 -4.67
CA HIS A 21 -3.80 -22.07 -4.20
C HIS A 21 -2.68 -22.23 -5.26
N ASP A 22 -2.70 -23.36 -5.98
CA ASP A 22 -1.78 -23.68 -7.07
C ASP A 22 -1.91 -22.73 -8.28
N TYR A 23 -3.12 -22.31 -8.63
CA TYR A 23 -3.33 -21.34 -9.71
C TYR A 23 -2.70 -19.98 -9.38
N PHE A 24 -2.85 -19.53 -8.12
CA PHE A 24 -2.31 -18.26 -7.71
C PHE A 24 -0.78 -18.29 -7.60
N ASN A 25 -0.22 -19.38 -7.06
CA ASN A 25 1.22 -19.60 -7.06
C ASN A 25 1.79 -19.63 -8.49
N HIS A 26 1.11 -20.29 -9.43
CA HIS A 26 1.51 -20.28 -10.83
C HIS A 26 1.52 -18.86 -11.45
N LEU A 27 0.55 -17.99 -11.11
CA LEU A 27 0.55 -16.59 -11.55
C LEU A 27 1.72 -15.81 -10.96
N LEU A 28 2.04 -16.02 -9.69
CA LEU A 28 3.19 -15.41 -9.03
C LEU A 28 4.51 -15.86 -9.67
N ASP A 29 4.66 -17.16 -9.95
CA ASP A 29 5.84 -17.71 -10.62
C ASP A 29 6.03 -17.13 -12.02
N GLN A 30 4.95 -17.00 -12.80
CA GLN A 30 4.99 -16.36 -14.12
C GLN A 30 5.40 -14.88 -14.06
N SER A 31 5.04 -14.18 -13.00
CA SER A 31 5.37 -12.76 -12.82
C SER A 31 6.74 -12.53 -12.18
N ARG A 32 7.36 -13.56 -11.57
CA ARG A 32 8.57 -13.46 -10.75
C ARG A 32 9.74 -12.81 -11.50
N ASN A 33 10.01 -13.22 -12.74
CA ASN A 33 11.10 -12.64 -13.52
C ASN A 33 10.94 -11.13 -13.77
N ILE A 34 9.71 -10.70 -14.10
CA ILE A 34 9.41 -9.28 -14.33
C ILE A 34 9.52 -8.51 -13.03
N LEU A 35 9.01 -9.06 -11.93
CA LEU A 35 9.10 -8.45 -10.62
C LEU A 35 10.57 -8.33 -10.16
N SER A 36 11.37 -9.37 -10.34
CA SER A 36 12.79 -9.37 -10.02
C SER A 36 13.54 -8.25 -10.76
N GLN A 37 13.31 -8.09 -12.06
CA GLN A 37 13.91 -7.01 -12.85
C GLN A 37 13.52 -5.62 -12.32
N LYS A 38 12.27 -5.43 -11.92
CA LYS A 38 11.79 -4.16 -11.33
C LYS A 38 12.48 -3.86 -9.99
N VAL A 39 12.53 -4.86 -9.11
CA VAL A 39 13.16 -4.72 -7.77
C VAL A 39 14.65 -4.46 -7.92
N LEU A 40 15.37 -5.21 -8.76
CA LEU A 40 16.79 -5.00 -9.02
C LEU A 40 17.07 -3.60 -9.60
N ARG A 41 16.18 -3.08 -10.45
CA ARG A 41 16.31 -1.71 -10.95
C ARG A 41 16.11 -0.68 -9.84
N GLY A 42 15.15 -0.91 -8.92
CA GLY A 42 14.98 -0.09 -7.73
C GLY A 42 16.22 -0.08 -6.83
N ILE A 43 16.77 -1.27 -6.53
CA ILE A 43 18.02 -1.41 -5.75
C ILE A 43 19.18 -0.69 -6.42
N LYS A 44 19.30 -0.78 -7.75
CA LYS A 44 20.34 -0.07 -8.48
C LYS A 44 20.22 1.45 -8.30
N LEU A 45 19.01 2.02 -8.39
CA LEU A 45 18.79 3.46 -8.18
C LEU A 45 19.18 3.93 -6.77
N ILE A 46 18.99 3.09 -5.76
CA ILE A 46 19.41 3.34 -4.38
C ILE A 46 20.93 3.28 -4.26
N ASN A 47 21.55 2.26 -4.84
CA ASN A 47 23.03 2.07 -4.78
C ASN A 47 23.78 3.14 -5.57
N ASP A 48 23.18 3.66 -6.64
CA ASP A 48 23.73 4.77 -7.46
C ASP A 48 23.43 6.16 -6.82
N ASP A 49 22.88 6.21 -5.58
CA ASP A 49 22.49 7.42 -4.83
C ASP A 49 21.52 8.35 -5.60
N ILE A 50 20.78 7.82 -6.58
CA ILE A 50 19.76 8.56 -7.33
C ILE A 50 18.50 8.74 -6.47
N LEU A 51 18.18 7.73 -5.67
CA LEU A 51 17.05 7.72 -4.73
C LEU A 51 17.52 7.21 -3.36
N GLN A 52 16.85 7.65 -2.30
CA GLN A 52 17.03 7.12 -0.95
C GLN A 52 16.01 6.02 -0.62
N LYS A 53 14.82 6.11 -1.23
CA LYS A 53 13.74 5.13 -1.12
C LYS A 53 12.93 5.11 -2.40
N ILE A 54 12.45 3.92 -2.80
CA ILE A 54 11.43 3.76 -3.85
C ILE A 54 10.50 2.60 -3.51
N VAL A 55 9.20 2.77 -3.70
CA VAL A 55 8.22 1.69 -3.55
C VAL A 55 7.90 1.09 -4.91
N ILE A 56 8.23 -0.18 -5.08
CA ILE A 56 7.98 -0.93 -6.32
C ILE A 56 6.75 -1.80 -6.15
N GLY A 57 5.77 -1.61 -7.04
CA GLY A 57 4.53 -2.38 -7.07
C GLY A 57 4.54 -3.52 -8.09
N SER A 58 3.81 -4.57 -7.75
CA SER A 58 3.44 -5.65 -8.67
C SER A 58 1.94 -5.77 -8.74
N ARG A 59 1.42 -5.95 -9.96
CA ARG A 59 -0.01 -6.12 -10.22
C ARG A 59 -0.28 -7.48 -10.81
N LEU A 60 -1.25 -8.20 -10.24
CA LEU A 60 -1.82 -9.41 -10.80
C LEU A 60 -3.25 -9.14 -11.28
N ILE A 61 -3.59 -9.68 -12.45
CA ILE A 61 -4.91 -9.54 -13.08
C ILE A 61 -5.42 -10.94 -13.39
N PHE A 62 -6.62 -11.24 -12.94
CA PHE A 62 -7.29 -12.50 -13.23
C PHE A 62 -8.79 -12.31 -13.47
N LYS A 63 -9.44 -13.26 -14.15
CA LYS A 63 -10.87 -13.18 -14.42
C LYS A 63 -11.67 -13.54 -13.16
N ALA A 64 -12.70 -12.76 -12.87
CA ALA A 64 -13.74 -13.16 -11.93
C ALA A 64 -14.65 -14.19 -12.64
N ASN A 65 -14.78 -15.41 -12.07
CA ASN A 65 -15.59 -16.46 -12.66
C ASN A 65 -17.10 -16.31 -12.40
N LYS A 66 -17.48 -15.43 -11.46
CA LYS A 66 -18.86 -15.13 -11.03
C LYS A 66 -18.97 -13.63 -10.69
N ASP A 67 -20.20 -13.20 -10.52
CA ASP A 67 -20.47 -11.87 -9.96
C ASP A 67 -19.77 -11.70 -8.60
N LEU A 68 -19.09 -10.58 -8.45
CA LEU A 68 -18.36 -10.26 -7.23
C LEU A 68 -19.31 -10.15 -6.04
N ASN A 69 -19.25 -11.08 -5.10
CA ASN A 69 -20.01 -10.97 -3.86
C ASN A 69 -19.29 -10.05 -2.85
N LEU A 70 -19.37 -8.75 -3.12
CA LEU A 70 -18.69 -7.71 -2.34
C LEU A 70 -19.05 -7.76 -0.85
N ILE A 71 -20.31 -8.07 -0.52
CA ILE A 71 -20.77 -8.16 0.88
C ILE A 71 -20.03 -9.25 1.64
N ASN A 72 -19.87 -10.42 1.04
CA ASN A 72 -19.15 -11.53 1.67
C ASN A 72 -17.67 -11.20 1.82
N ILE A 73 -17.05 -10.59 0.83
CA ILE A 73 -15.65 -10.16 0.89
C ILE A 73 -15.45 -9.15 2.05
N LEU A 74 -16.31 -8.15 2.16
CA LEU A 74 -16.23 -7.16 3.23
C LEU A 74 -16.44 -7.76 4.62
N LYS A 75 -17.32 -8.77 4.75
CA LYS A 75 -17.51 -9.52 6.02
C LYS A 75 -16.22 -10.25 6.40
N LYS A 76 -15.55 -10.92 5.44
CA LYS A 76 -14.27 -11.60 5.68
C LYS A 76 -13.17 -10.61 6.06
N LEU A 77 -13.02 -9.53 5.30
CA LEU A 77 -12.07 -8.46 5.61
C LEU A 77 -12.31 -7.87 7.01
N ARG A 78 -13.57 -7.77 7.45
CA ARG A 78 -13.90 -7.29 8.80
C ARG A 78 -13.40 -8.25 9.88
N ILE A 79 -13.48 -9.55 9.65
CA ILE A 79 -13.10 -10.59 10.62
C ILE A 79 -11.56 -10.74 10.64
N ASN A 80 -10.95 -10.85 9.46
CA ASN A 80 -9.54 -11.22 9.33
C ASN A 80 -8.59 -10.02 9.44
N GLN A 81 -9.10 -8.79 9.22
CA GLN A 81 -8.31 -7.54 9.28
C GLN A 81 -8.93 -6.54 10.30
N PRO A 82 -9.09 -6.90 11.59
CA PRO A 82 -9.86 -6.09 12.55
C PRO A 82 -9.31 -4.67 12.70
N ASN A 83 -7.99 -4.49 12.66
CA ASN A 83 -7.31 -3.20 12.88
C ASN A 83 -7.21 -2.32 11.61
N SER A 84 -7.71 -2.80 10.46
CA SER A 84 -7.65 -2.07 9.20
C SER A 84 -8.98 -1.36 8.91
N CYS A 85 -8.94 -0.25 8.21
CA CYS A 85 -10.12 0.47 7.73
C CYS A 85 -10.63 -0.19 6.44
N LYS A 86 -11.87 -0.68 6.46
CA LYS A 86 -12.52 -1.27 5.27
C LYS A 86 -13.06 -0.14 4.41
N TYR A 87 -12.76 -0.19 3.12
CA TYR A 87 -13.18 0.81 2.17
C TYR A 87 -13.79 0.20 0.91
N VAL A 88 -14.74 0.92 0.33
CA VAL A 88 -15.34 0.61 -0.97
C VAL A 88 -15.55 1.90 -1.72
N TRP A 89 -15.12 1.92 -2.96
CA TRP A 89 -15.46 2.95 -3.92
C TRP A 89 -16.04 2.31 -5.16
N LYS A 90 -17.34 2.50 -5.37
CA LYS A 90 -18.09 1.92 -6.47
C LYS A 90 -18.53 3.01 -7.45
N ARG A 91 -17.95 3.03 -8.63
CA ARG A 91 -18.41 3.89 -9.73
C ARG A 91 -19.69 3.37 -10.37
N ASN A 92 -19.68 2.06 -10.66
CA ASN A 92 -20.80 1.33 -11.26
C ASN A 92 -20.63 -0.17 -10.95
N SER A 93 -21.46 -1.03 -11.54
CA SER A 93 -21.39 -2.47 -11.32
C SER A 93 -20.12 -3.13 -11.88
N GLN A 94 -19.41 -2.47 -12.79
CA GLN A 94 -18.23 -2.99 -13.48
C GLN A 94 -16.92 -2.30 -13.07
N ASP A 95 -16.96 -1.32 -12.16
CA ASP A 95 -15.78 -0.63 -11.64
C ASP A 95 -15.93 -0.38 -10.14
N ILE A 96 -15.33 -1.26 -9.34
CA ILE A 96 -15.42 -1.26 -7.88
C ILE A 96 -14.01 -1.44 -7.31
N THR A 97 -13.57 -0.50 -6.49
CA THR A 97 -12.34 -0.61 -5.69
C THR A 97 -12.71 -0.86 -4.23
N PHE A 98 -12.10 -1.84 -3.61
CA PHE A 98 -12.39 -2.22 -2.23
C PHE A 98 -11.16 -2.81 -1.53
N GLY A 99 -11.16 -2.79 -0.20
CA GLY A 99 -10.03 -3.33 0.57
C GLY A 99 -10.13 -3.08 2.06
N ALA A 100 -9.01 -3.38 2.76
CA ALA A 100 -8.84 -3.16 4.19
C ALA A 100 -7.49 -2.47 4.44
N SER A 101 -7.48 -1.14 4.39
CA SER A 101 -6.27 -0.35 4.55
C SER A 101 -5.78 -0.36 6.00
N PRO A 102 -4.52 -0.73 6.26
CA PRO A 102 -3.89 -0.55 7.56
C PRO A 102 -3.38 0.87 7.77
N GLU A 103 -3.21 1.66 6.71
CA GLU A 103 -2.48 2.92 6.71
C GLU A 103 -3.43 4.12 6.76
N LYS A 104 -3.37 4.88 7.85
CA LYS A 104 -4.01 6.17 7.96
C LYS A 104 -3.09 7.22 7.37
N LEU A 105 -3.60 7.98 6.40
CA LEU A 105 -2.89 9.13 5.89
C LEU A 105 -2.97 10.29 6.90
N PHE A 106 -4.17 10.59 7.37
CA PHE A 106 -4.45 11.47 8.49
C PHE A 106 -5.89 11.33 8.97
N SER A 107 -6.14 11.76 10.20
CA SER A 107 -7.50 12.09 10.66
C SER A 107 -7.47 13.43 11.39
N PHE A 108 -8.50 14.24 11.17
CA PHE A 108 -8.72 15.47 11.88
C PHE A 108 -10.13 15.48 12.46
N ASN A 109 -10.25 15.55 13.77
CA ASN A 109 -11.54 15.52 14.45
C ASN A 109 -11.48 16.33 15.75
N LYS A 110 -12.39 17.28 15.93
CA LYS A 110 -12.49 18.10 17.14
C LYS A 110 -11.13 18.69 17.54
N ASN A 111 -10.46 19.36 16.62
CA ASN A 111 -9.18 20.03 16.80
C ASN A 111 -7.97 19.07 16.98
N LEU A 112 -8.16 17.77 16.95
CA LEU A 112 -7.07 16.80 17.02
C LEU A 112 -6.72 16.29 15.62
N LEU A 113 -5.50 16.60 15.18
CA LEU A 113 -4.87 16.03 14.00
C LEU A 113 -4.04 14.81 14.42
N ILE A 114 -4.26 13.68 13.75
CA ILE A 114 -3.50 12.43 13.95
C ILE A 114 -2.89 12.01 12.61
N LEU A 115 -1.56 11.82 12.62
CA LEU A 115 -0.79 11.25 11.51
C LEU A 115 -0.16 9.93 11.97
N GLU A 116 0.03 9.00 11.04
CA GLU A 116 0.64 7.70 11.34
C GLU A 116 1.77 7.41 10.35
N ALA A 117 2.98 7.17 10.86
CA ALA A 117 4.06 6.59 10.08
C ALA A 117 3.97 5.05 10.21
N VAL A 118 3.76 4.38 9.08
CA VAL A 118 3.68 2.91 8.99
C VAL A 118 4.63 2.46 7.90
N ALA A 119 5.75 1.84 8.26
CA ALA A 119 6.72 1.29 7.31
C ALA A 119 7.65 0.29 8.02
N GLY A 120 8.41 -0.49 7.23
CA GLY A 120 9.09 -1.67 7.75
C GLY A 120 8.11 -2.82 7.93
N THR A 121 8.39 -3.99 7.38
CA THR A 121 7.44 -5.10 7.34
C THR A 121 8.11 -6.42 7.69
N ALA A 122 7.46 -7.20 8.56
CA ALA A 122 7.85 -8.58 8.83
C ALA A 122 6.61 -9.48 8.92
N PRO A 123 6.72 -10.79 8.65
CA PRO A 123 5.65 -11.74 8.94
C PRO A 123 5.24 -11.68 10.42
N SER A 124 3.94 -11.76 10.71
CA SER A 124 3.41 -11.58 12.07
C SER A 124 3.80 -12.69 13.06
N ASN A 125 4.27 -13.82 12.56
CA ASN A 125 4.76 -14.95 13.36
C ASN A 125 6.23 -14.79 13.80
N LEU A 126 6.96 -13.79 13.33
CA LEU A 126 8.30 -13.47 13.80
C LEU A 126 8.28 -12.66 15.09
N ASP A 127 9.39 -12.74 15.85
CA ASP A 127 9.56 -11.91 17.04
C ASP A 127 9.53 -10.43 16.66
N LYS A 128 8.66 -9.67 17.33
CA LYS A 128 8.49 -8.23 17.12
C LYS A 128 9.77 -7.43 17.40
N ASN A 129 10.64 -7.92 18.27
CA ASN A 129 11.91 -7.27 18.59
C ASN A 129 12.85 -7.24 17.38
N LEU A 130 12.83 -8.29 16.54
CA LEU A 130 13.65 -8.32 15.32
C LEU A 130 13.34 -7.16 14.39
N LEU A 131 12.08 -6.74 14.31
CA LEU A 131 11.67 -5.59 13.48
C LEU A 131 12.16 -4.26 14.08
N LEU A 132 12.13 -4.13 15.40
CA LEU A 132 12.65 -2.95 16.13
C LEU A 132 14.18 -2.83 16.08
N GLU A 133 14.88 -3.92 15.83
CA GLU A 133 16.36 -3.97 15.75
C GLU A 133 16.88 -3.92 14.31
N SER A 134 15.99 -4.11 13.32
CA SER A 134 16.34 -4.10 11.90
C SER A 134 16.72 -2.71 11.42
N GLN A 135 17.99 -2.50 11.12
CA GLN A 135 18.49 -1.21 10.61
C GLN A 135 17.82 -0.82 9.29
N LYS A 136 17.54 -1.78 8.41
CA LYS A 136 16.84 -1.57 7.14
C LYS A 136 15.41 -1.07 7.37
N ASP A 137 14.66 -1.74 8.26
CA ASP A 137 13.26 -1.40 8.52
C ASP A 137 13.12 -0.09 9.29
N LEU A 138 14.04 0.19 10.22
CA LEU A 138 14.13 1.48 10.90
C LEU A 138 14.43 2.61 9.93
N LEU A 139 15.35 2.40 8.98
CA LEU A 139 15.66 3.39 7.94
C LEU A 139 14.42 3.67 7.07
N GLU A 140 13.72 2.63 6.65
CA GLU A 140 12.50 2.74 5.87
C GLU A 140 11.41 3.51 6.63
N HIS A 141 11.23 3.20 7.91
CA HIS A 141 10.28 3.88 8.80
C HIS A 141 10.63 5.36 9.02
N ASN A 142 11.92 5.66 9.22
CA ASN A 142 12.40 7.02 9.42
C ASN A 142 12.09 7.92 8.22
N PHE A 143 12.23 7.43 6.98
CA PHE A 143 11.85 8.21 5.80
C PHE A 143 10.38 8.63 5.81
N VAL A 144 9.48 7.76 6.29
CA VAL A 144 8.06 8.12 6.40
C VAL A 144 7.83 9.11 7.53
N ARG A 145 8.40 8.86 8.70
CA ARG A 145 8.29 9.74 9.87
C ARG A 145 8.83 11.14 9.58
N ASP A 146 10.02 11.24 9.02
CA ASP A 146 10.69 12.52 8.76
C ASP A 146 9.93 13.32 7.69
N TYR A 147 9.37 12.65 6.68
CA TYR A 147 8.47 13.28 5.72
C TYR A 147 7.22 13.87 6.39
N LEU A 148 6.65 13.20 7.40
CA LEU A 148 5.51 13.76 8.15
C LEU A 148 5.92 14.99 8.93
N PHE A 149 7.12 15.04 9.52
CA PHE A 149 7.64 16.23 10.21
C PHE A 149 7.84 17.39 9.24
N GLU A 150 8.45 17.15 8.09
CA GLU A 150 8.60 18.17 7.05
C GLU A 150 7.24 18.71 6.58
N SER A 151 6.26 17.81 6.39
CA SER A 151 4.91 18.20 6.01
C SER A 151 4.22 19.05 7.07
N LEU A 152 4.34 18.70 8.35
CA LEU A 152 3.81 19.52 9.45
C LEU A 152 4.46 20.92 9.50
N HIS A 153 5.77 20.97 9.32
CA HIS A 153 6.50 22.25 9.26
C HIS A 153 6.02 23.13 8.09
N HIS A 154 5.85 22.56 6.90
CA HIS A 154 5.30 23.30 5.74
C HIS A 154 3.86 23.77 5.96
N LEU A 155 3.09 23.08 6.78
CA LEU A 155 1.74 23.46 7.17
C LEU A 155 1.72 24.45 8.35
N ASN A 156 2.91 24.92 8.84
CA ASN A 156 3.09 25.75 10.03
C ASN A 156 2.54 25.11 11.32
N ILE A 157 2.54 23.80 11.41
CA ILE A 157 2.17 23.03 12.60
C ILE A 157 3.45 22.65 13.33
N ASN A 158 3.81 23.44 14.36
CA ASN A 158 5.08 23.29 15.07
C ASN A 158 4.92 22.60 16.43
N GLU A 159 3.70 22.50 16.95
CA GLU A 159 3.41 21.83 18.22
C GLU A 159 2.73 20.48 17.98
N TYR A 160 3.43 19.42 18.32
CA TYR A 160 2.93 18.05 18.19
C TYR A 160 3.61 17.10 19.18
N LYS A 161 2.90 16.03 19.53
CA LYS A 161 3.42 14.91 20.34
C LYS A 161 3.75 13.75 19.44
N ILE A 162 4.86 13.08 19.73
CA ILE A 162 5.31 11.88 19.03
C ILE A 162 5.25 10.71 20.00
N GLU A 163 4.46 9.69 19.65
CA GLU A 163 4.46 8.44 20.39
C GLU A 163 5.72 7.61 20.11
N LYS A 164 6.10 6.79 21.09
CA LYS A 164 7.23 5.87 20.89
C LYS A 164 6.93 4.89 19.76
N ILE A 165 7.97 4.60 18.96
CA ILE A 165 7.90 3.56 17.95
C ILE A 165 7.49 2.23 18.58
N LYS A 166 6.54 1.54 17.96
CA LYS A 166 6.04 0.23 18.37
C LYS A 166 5.78 -0.65 17.17
N VAL A 167 5.60 -1.94 17.40
CA VAL A 167 5.19 -2.87 16.35
C VAL A 167 3.69 -3.09 16.43
N ILE A 168 2.99 -2.92 15.31
CA ILE A 168 1.56 -3.17 15.19
C ILE A 168 1.31 -4.25 14.13
N GLN A 169 0.34 -5.14 14.41
CA GLN A 169 -0.01 -6.23 13.51
C GLN A 169 -1.27 -5.91 12.71
N PHE A 170 -1.20 -6.15 11.40
CA PHE A 170 -2.31 -6.06 10.45
C PHE A 170 -2.43 -7.38 9.68
N GLY A 171 -3.33 -8.26 10.11
CA GLY A 171 -3.44 -9.62 9.55
C GLY A 171 -2.17 -10.43 9.75
N ASP A 172 -1.60 -10.95 8.67
CA ASP A 172 -0.42 -11.82 8.69
C ASP A 172 0.92 -11.07 8.64
N VAL A 173 0.92 -9.75 8.74
CA VAL A 173 2.14 -8.93 8.76
C VAL A 173 2.15 -7.96 9.92
N SER A 174 3.36 -7.63 10.38
CA SER A 174 3.64 -6.61 11.39
C SER A 174 4.41 -5.46 10.76
N HIS A 175 4.17 -4.25 11.27
CA HIS A 175 4.85 -3.04 10.81
C HIS A 175 5.38 -2.23 11.99
N LEU A 176 6.46 -1.46 11.77
CA LEU A 176 6.83 -0.37 12.64
C LEU A 176 5.78 0.74 12.52
N TYR A 177 5.43 1.32 13.65
CA TYR A 177 4.36 2.31 13.79
C TYR A 177 4.77 3.45 14.71
N THR A 178 4.56 4.67 14.27
CA THR A 178 4.70 5.88 15.09
C THR A 178 3.50 6.77 14.86
N GLU A 179 2.85 7.21 15.93
CA GLU A 179 1.74 8.15 15.89
C GLU A 179 2.24 9.56 16.24
N ILE A 180 1.73 10.56 15.52
CA ILE A 180 2.01 11.97 15.72
C ILE A 180 0.68 12.68 15.90
N ASN A 181 0.52 13.39 17.00
CA ASN A 181 -0.71 14.08 17.40
C ASN A 181 -0.46 15.57 17.56
N SER A 182 -1.32 16.41 16.99
CA SER A 182 -1.28 17.85 17.14
C SER A 182 -2.67 18.40 17.41
N GLU A 183 -2.76 19.33 18.37
CA GLU A 183 -3.99 20.09 18.63
C GLU A 183 -3.94 21.38 17.80
N ILE A 184 -4.88 21.53 16.87
CA ILE A 184 -4.99 22.69 15.97
C ILE A 184 -6.46 23.10 15.84
N GLU A 185 -6.74 24.39 15.79
CA GLU A 185 -8.13 24.89 15.73
C GLU A 185 -8.85 24.48 14.43
N SER A 186 -8.15 24.61 13.31
CA SER A 186 -8.70 24.24 11.99
C SER A 186 -7.59 24.01 10.99
N ILE A 187 -7.88 23.18 10.00
CA ILE A 187 -7.01 22.97 8.84
C ILE A 187 -7.85 22.56 7.63
N CYS A 188 -7.45 23.01 6.45
CA CYS A 188 -8.08 22.57 5.22
C CYS A 188 -7.65 21.11 4.91
N PRO A 189 -8.59 20.15 4.85
CA PRO A 189 -8.25 18.74 4.55
C PRO A 189 -7.59 18.54 3.18
N PHE A 190 -7.86 19.41 2.22
CA PHE A 190 -7.23 19.34 0.89
C PHE A 190 -5.76 19.75 0.94
N LEU A 191 -5.36 20.69 1.80
CA LEU A 191 -3.95 20.99 2.04
C LEU A 191 -3.25 19.80 2.70
N LEU A 192 -3.88 19.15 3.67
CA LEU A 192 -3.33 17.92 4.25
C LEU A 192 -3.11 16.85 3.18
N LEU A 193 -4.06 16.65 2.26
CA LEU A 193 -3.90 15.70 1.15
C LEU A 193 -2.73 16.08 0.24
N GLU A 194 -2.56 17.33 -0.10
CA GLU A 194 -1.50 17.82 -0.99
C GLU A 194 -0.11 17.58 -0.40
N TYR A 195 0.07 17.93 0.87
CA TYR A 195 1.37 17.79 1.54
C TYR A 195 1.68 16.36 1.96
N LEU A 196 0.69 15.59 2.42
CA LEU A 196 0.90 14.25 2.95
C LEU A 196 0.90 13.15 1.89
N HIS A 197 0.38 13.42 0.66
CA HIS A 197 0.28 12.39 -0.37
C HIS A 197 0.99 12.77 -1.68
N PRO A 198 1.63 11.80 -2.38
CA PRO A 198 1.98 10.48 -1.89
C PRO A 198 3.11 10.53 -0.85
N SER A 199 2.96 9.75 0.21
CA SER A 199 3.99 9.59 1.24
C SER A 199 5.12 8.67 0.78
N PRO A 200 6.30 8.68 1.43
CA PRO A 200 7.36 7.72 1.15
C PRO A 200 6.97 6.26 1.41
N ALA A 201 5.87 5.99 2.13
CA ALA A 201 5.36 4.64 2.35
C ALA A 201 4.80 4.00 1.06
N VAL A 202 4.38 4.81 0.09
CA VAL A 202 3.81 4.34 -1.18
C VAL A 202 4.50 4.92 -2.42
N CYS A 203 5.45 5.86 -2.24
CA CYS A 203 6.19 6.52 -3.31
C CYS A 203 7.69 6.32 -3.15
N GLY A 204 8.38 7.26 -2.54
CA GLY A 204 9.83 7.23 -2.31
C GLY A 204 10.41 8.59 -1.98
N VAL A 205 11.74 8.65 -1.89
CA VAL A 205 12.51 9.83 -1.52
C VAL A 205 13.71 9.97 -2.46
N PRO A 206 13.92 11.14 -3.10
CA PRO A 206 13.04 12.30 -3.14
C PRO A 206 11.74 12.01 -3.91
N LYS A 207 10.64 12.66 -3.53
CA LYS A 207 9.28 12.36 -4.03
C LYS A 207 9.14 12.47 -5.55
N LYS A 208 9.65 13.54 -6.13
CA LYS A 208 9.49 13.85 -7.57
C LYS A 208 10.23 12.84 -8.45
N GLU A 209 11.47 12.54 -8.10
CA GLU A 209 12.32 11.56 -8.77
C GLU A 209 11.77 10.15 -8.62
N ALA A 210 11.30 9.81 -7.43
CA ALA A 210 10.67 8.52 -7.17
C ALA A 210 9.42 8.31 -8.04
N LEU A 211 8.54 9.30 -8.16
CA LEU A 211 7.38 9.25 -9.07
C LEU A 211 7.79 9.03 -10.52
N PHE A 212 8.82 9.73 -10.98
CA PHE A 212 9.36 9.54 -12.34
C PHE A 212 9.80 8.09 -12.56
N TRP A 213 10.59 7.54 -11.63
CA TRP A 213 11.11 6.17 -11.77
C TRP A 213 10.05 5.10 -11.58
N ILE A 214 9.09 5.27 -10.68
CA ILE A 214 7.94 4.37 -10.53
C ILE A 214 7.20 4.21 -11.86
N ASN A 215 6.88 5.33 -12.52
CA ASN A 215 6.19 5.30 -13.81
C ASN A 215 7.00 4.60 -14.92
N ASN A 216 8.33 4.69 -14.86
CA ASN A 216 9.21 4.05 -15.84
C ASN A 216 9.48 2.56 -15.54
N ILE A 217 9.41 2.14 -14.28
CA ILE A 217 9.68 0.77 -13.85
C ILE A 217 8.42 -0.08 -13.91
N GLU A 218 7.29 0.43 -13.40
CA GLU A 218 6.06 -0.35 -13.30
C GLU A 218 5.36 -0.55 -14.64
N VAL A 219 5.47 0.40 -15.56
CA VAL A 219 4.94 0.35 -16.95
C VAL A 219 3.40 0.15 -16.99
N TYR A 220 2.70 0.44 -15.88
CA TYR A 220 1.25 0.47 -15.80
C TYR A 220 0.79 1.65 -14.94
N ASP A 221 -0.41 2.13 -15.18
CA ASP A 221 -1.04 3.14 -14.34
C ASP A 221 -1.50 2.49 -13.02
N ARG A 222 -1.07 3.01 -11.88
CA ARG A 222 -1.51 2.54 -10.55
C ARG A 222 -3.00 2.70 -10.32
N GLY A 223 -3.66 3.64 -11.03
CA GLY A 223 -5.08 3.91 -10.89
C GLY A 223 -5.42 4.27 -9.44
N ASN A 224 -6.33 3.50 -8.84
CA ASN A 224 -6.75 3.70 -7.45
C ASN A 224 -5.81 3.07 -6.41
N TYR A 225 -4.80 2.29 -6.82
CA TYR A 225 -3.83 1.72 -5.88
C TYR A 225 -3.00 2.83 -5.26
N ALA A 226 -2.90 2.80 -3.94
CA ALA A 226 -2.20 3.78 -3.10
C ALA A 226 -2.78 5.21 -3.15
N SER A 227 -3.95 5.44 -3.75
CA SER A 227 -4.62 6.75 -3.73
C SER A 227 -5.19 7.07 -2.35
N PRO A 228 -5.39 8.35 -2.00
CA PRO A 228 -6.15 8.71 -0.81
C PRO A 228 -7.62 8.29 -0.95
N ILE A 229 -8.18 7.73 0.11
CA ILE A 229 -9.61 7.43 0.21
C ILE A 229 -10.11 7.81 1.60
N GLY A 230 -11.21 8.54 1.67
CA GLY A 230 -11.69 9.05 2.95
C GLY A 230 -12.96 9.87 2.82
N TRP A 231 -13.22 10.67 3.83
CA TRP A 231 -14.37 11.55 3.91
C TRP A 231 -14.04 12.87 4.62
N ILE A 232 -14.85 13.87 4.33
CA ILE A 232 -14.84 15.18 4.98
C ILE A 232 -16.29 15.51 5.32
N ASP A 233 -16.57 15.96 6.55
CA ASP A 233 -17.86 16.46 6.96
C ASP A 233 -17.97 18.00 6.81
N SER A 234 -19.18 18.54 7.01
CA SER A 234 -19.43 19.97 6.89
C SER A 234 -18.73 20.85 7.96
N ARG A 235 -18.15 20.25 8.97
CA ARG A 235 -17.38 20.92 10.02
C ARG A 235 -15.86 20.84 9.80
N GLY A 236 -15.43 20.20 8.69
CA GLY A 236 -14.03 19.98 8.38
C GLY A 236 -13.41 18.75 9.04
N ASN A 237 -14.18 17.99 9.87
CA ASN A 237 -13.66 16.71 10.34
C ASN A 237 -13.42 15.78 9.14
N SER A 238 -12.35 15.03 9.20
CA SER A 238 -11.94 14.21 8.07
C SER A 238 -11.13 13.00 8.53
N ASP A 239 -11.23 11.90 7.78
CA ASP A 239 -10.40 10.70 7.95
C ASP A 239 -10.04 10.16 6.57
N PHE A 240 -8.75 10.11 6.28
CA PHE A 240 -8.21 9.62 5.02
C PHE A 240 -7.24 8.47 5.25
N ARG A 241 -7.37 7.46 4.40
CA ARG A 241 -6.53 6.27 4.34
C ARG A 241 -5.83 6.19 3.00
N VAL A 242 -4.75 5.42 2.94
CA VAL A 242 -4.10 5.05 1.69
C VAL A 242 -4.77 3.80 1.14
N ALA A 243 -5.26 3.82 -0.10
CA ALA A 243 -5.98 2.69 -0.71
C ALA A 243 -5.03 1.57 -1.12
N ILE A 244 -4.51 0.86 -0.14
CA ILE A 244 -3.71 -0.35 -0.26
C ILE A 244 -4.42 -1.54 0.37
N ARG A 245 -3.85 -2.74 0.26
CA ARG A 245 -4.46 -3.99 0.77
C ARG A 245 -5.88 -4.18 0.26
N GLY A 246 -6.04 -4.00 -1.05
CA GLY A 246 -7.33 -4.10 -1.71
C GLY A 246 -7.22 -4.55 -3.15
N ALA A 247 -8.37 -4.60 -3.80
CA ALA A 247 -8.52 -4.99 -5.18
C ALA A 247 -9.41 -4.02 -5.94
N ARG A 248 -9.28 -4.05 -7.24
CA ARG A 248 -10.22 -3.40 -8.16
C ARG A 248 -10.88 -4.48 -9.02
N PHE A 249 -12.21 -4.50 -8.99
CA PHE A 249 -13.01 -5.24 -9.96
C PHE A 249 -13.32 -4.32 -11.12
N ILE A 250 -12.90 -4.69 -12.32
CA ILE A 250 -13.14 -3.91 -13.53
C ILE A 250 -13.37 -4.83 -14.72
N ASN A 251 -14.52 -4.65 -15.42
CA ASN A 251 -14.86 -5.42 -16.63
C ASN A 251 -14.66 -6.93 -16.45
N ASN A 252 -15.23 -7.50 -15.40
CA ASN A 252 -15.12 -8.93 -15.04
C ASN A 252 -13.66 -9.42 -14.78
N GLN A 253 -12.76 -8.50 -14.48
CA GLN A 253 -11.40 -8.80 -14.03
C GLN A 253 -11.20 -8.29 -12.60
N ILE A 254 -10.38 -9.00 -11.84
CA ILE A 254 -9.90 -8.56 -10.53
C ILE A 254 -8.43 -8.20 -10.70
N GLU A 255 -8.10 -6.97 -10.32
CA GLU A 255 -6.75 -6.47 -10.24
C GLU A 255 -6.37 -6.38 -8.77
N ILE A 256 -5.28 -7.02 -8.36
CA ILE A 256 -4.68 -6.84 -7.04
C ILE A 256 -3.28 -6.27 -7.22
N THR A 257 -2.92 -5.32 -6.37
CA THR A 257 -1.60 -4.68 -6.42
C THR A 257 -1.02 -4.63 -5.01
N ALA A 258 0.25 -4.99 -4.89
CA ALA A 258 1.02 -4.82 -3.67
C ALA A 258 2.42 -4.32 -4.01
N GLY A 259 3.09 -3.68 -3.05
CA GLY A 259 4.42 -3.15 -3.22
C GLY A 259 5.28 -3.31 -1.97
N SER A 260 6.59 -3.18 -2.15
CA SER A 260 7.59 -3.10 -1.09
C SER A 260 8.47 -1.88 -1.23
N GLY A 261 8.91 -1.32 -0.10
CA GLY A 261 9.79 -0.16 -0.03
C GLY A 261 11.25 -0.56 -0.10
N ILE A 262 11.92 -0.20 -1.18
CA ILE A 262 13.36 -0.46 -1.40
C ILE A 262 14.16 0.70 -0.83
N VAL A 263 15.09 0.38 0.06
CA VAL A 263 16.03 1.31 0.69
C VAL A 263 17.43 0.72 0.66
N LYS A 264 18.42 1.46 1.15
CA LYS A 264 19.79 0.95 1.30
C LYS A 264 19.80 -0.30 2.20
N GLY A 265 20.43 -1.37 1.71
CA GLY A 265 20.45 -2.68 2.39
C GLY A 265 19.30 -3.61 2.02
N SER A 266 18.35 -3.20 1.18
CA SER A 266 17.32 -4.10 0.64
C SER A 266 17.95 -5.24 -0.18
N ILE A 267 17.45 -6.47 0.07
CA ILE A 267 17.83 -7.68 -0.65
C ILE A 267 16.70 -8.06 -1.58
N ALA A 268 16.99 -8.24 -2.86
CA ALA A 268 15.96 -8.43 -3.90
C ALA A 268 14.99 -9.58 -3.58
N GLU A 269 15.50 -10.71 -3.14
CA GLU A 269 14.69 -11.88 -2.78
C GLU A 269 13.69 -11.55 -1.67
N ASN A 270 14.12 -10.86 -0.62
CA ASN A 270 13.27 -10.51 0.51
C ASN A 270 12.14 -9.55 0.09
N GLU A 271 12.44 -8.56 -0.75
CA GLU A 271 11.45 -7.61 -1.26
C GLU A 271 10.42 -8.30 -2.18
N ILE A 272 10.87 -9.24 -3.01
CA ILE A 272 10.00 -10.06 -3.87
C ILE A 272 9.07 -10.93 -3.01
N GLU A 273 9.62 -11.58 -1.99
CA GLU A 273 8.83 -12.42 -1.06
C GLU A 273 7.81 -11.60 -0.29
N GLU A 274 8.17 -10.39 0.16
CA GLU A 274 7.25 -9.47 0.83
C GLU A 274 6.08 -9.07 -0.10
N ILE A 275 6.36 -8.72 -1.35
CA ILE A 275 5.31 -8.39 -2.33
C ILE A 275 4.41 -9.60 -2.56
N ASN A 276 4.99 -10.79 -2.77
CA ASN A 276 4.23 -12.02 -2.99
C ASN A 276 3.36 -12.40 -1.80
N LEU A 277 3.87 -12.26 -0.57
CA LEU A 277 3.09 -12.47 0.66
C LEU A 277 1.88 -11.53 0.73
N LYS A 278 2.09 -10.25 0.43
CA LYS A 278 1.01 -9.25 0.39
C LYS A 278 -0.04 -9.58 -0.68
N LEU A 279 0.37 -10.02 -1.86
CA LEU A 279 -0.53 -10.43 -2.95
C LEU A 279 -1.32 -11.70 -2.60
N LEU A 280 -0.66 -12.71 -2.02
CA LEU A 280 -1.30 -13.97 -1.59
C LEU A 280 -2.35 -13.73 -0.52
N ASN A 281 -2.06 -12.88 0.47
CA ASN A 281 -3.00 -12.58 1.53
C ASN A 281 -4.24 -11.89 1.00
N LEU A 282 -4.09 -10.93 0.09
CA LEU A 282 -5.20 -10.29 -0.61
C LEU A 282 -6.04 -11.29 -1.41
N ALA A 283 -5.38 -12.17 -2.14
CA ALA A 283 -6.06 -13.17 -2.96
C ALA A 283 -6.91 -14.12 -2.09
N LYS A 284 -6.37 -14.61 -0.97
CA LYS A 284 -7.11 -15.47 -0.02
C LYS A 284 -8.39 -14.80 0.46
N GLU A 285 -8.32 -13.50 0.81
CA GLU A 285 -9.48 -12.75 1.30
C GLU A 285 -10.57 -12.53 0.25
N ILE A 286 -10.17 -12.34 -1.00
CA ILE A 286 -11.07 -11.99 -2.09
C ILE A 286 -11.68 -13.25 -2.73
N LEU A 287 -10.93 -14.34 -2.80
CA LEU A 287 -11.22 -15.50 -3.63
C LEU A 287 -11.70 -16.73 -2.83
N SER A 288 -11.57 -16.71 -1.52
CA SER A 288 -12.15 -17.73 -0.62
C SER A 288 -13.62 -17.38 -0.26
#